data_03311d08e42158ef9591f011ae7f9bff
#
_entry.id   03311d08e42158ef9591f011ae7f9bff
#
_cell.length_a   1.000
_cell.length_b   1.000
_cell.length_c   1.000
_cell.angle_alpha   90.00
_cell.angle_beta   90.00
_cell.angle_gamma   90.00
#
_symmetry.space_group_name_H-M   'P 1'
#
loop_
_entity.id
_entity.type
_entity.pdbx_description
1 polymer ?
#
loop_
_entity_poly.entity_id
_entity_poly.type
_entity_poly.pdbx_seq_one_letter_code
_entity_poly.pdbx_strand_id
1 'polypeptide(L)'
;MTSIILEKINNELTAKINNLEQKNSELNDKLLRSLAEIENIRRRSKEEIEKNSKFAITNFANDLVVVVENFFLASANAPTPENIDNLSFKTFVEAM
;
A
#
# COMPACT_ATOMS: atom_id res chain seq x y z
N MET A 1 -29.47 -56.02 27.81
CA MET A 1 -29.82 -54.57 27.97
C MET A 1 -28.60 -53.65 28.08
N THR A 2 -27.63 -53.98 28.90
CA THR A 2 -26.45 -53.13 29.06
C THR A 2 -25.65 -53.00 27.78
N SER A 3 -25.50 -54.08 26.99
CA SER A 3 -24.77 -54.06 25.72
C SER A 3 -25.47 -53.24 24.65
N ILE A 4 -26.79 -53.21 24.63
CA ILE A 4 -27.56 -52.37 23.69
C ILE A 4 -27.39 -50.91 24.03
N ILE A 5 -27.38 -50.52 25.30
CA ILE A 5 -27.15 -49.16 25.78
C ILE A 5 -25.72 -48.73 25.41
N LEU A 6 -24.74 -49.59 25.64
CA LEU A 6 -23.34 -49.30 25.30
C LEU A 6 -23.15 -49.11 23.78
N GLU A 7 -23.78 -49.97 23.02
CA GLU A 7 -23.74 -49.88 21.56
C GLU A 7 -24.34 -48.58 21.05
N LYS A 8 -25.49 -48.19 21.62
CA LYS A 8 -26.16 -46.91 21.29
C LYS A 8 -25.28 -45.69 21.62
N ILE A 9 -24.69 -45.70 22.83
CA ILE A 9 -23.77 -44.63 23.24
C ILE A 9 -22.55 -44.62 22.33
N ASN A 10 -21.99 -45.76 21.98
CA ASN A 10 -20.83 -45.85 21.09
C ASN A 10 -21.16 -45.29 19.69
N ASN A 11 -22.34 -45.60 19.18
CA ASN A 11 -22.80 -45.09 17.87
C ASN A 11 -22.98 -43.56 17.91
N GLU A 12 -23.55 -43.06 18.98
CA GLU A 12 -23.72 -41.60 19.16
C GLU A 12 -22.37 -40.89 19.25
N LEU A 13 -21.43 -41.47 19.99
CA LEU A 13 -20.07 -40.91 20.11
C LEU A 13 -19.32 -40.97 18.78
N THR A 14 -19.46 -42.05 18.05
CA THR A 14 -18.84 -42.22 16.73
C THR A 14 -19.40 -41.16 15.76
N ALA A 15 -20.71 -40.93 15.78
CA ALA A 15 -21.34 -39.90 14.95
C ALA A 15 -20.85 -38.50 15.32
N LYS A 16 -20.68 -38.21 16.59
CA LYS A 16 -20.11 -36.93 17.04
C LYS A 16 -18.66 -36.76 16.64
N ILE A 17 -17.85 -37.80 16.76
CA ILE A 17 -16.46 -37.77 16.35
C ILE A 17 -16.35 -37.50 14.83
N ASN A 18 -17.12 -38.21 14.03
CA ASN A 18 -17.13 -38.00 12.59
C ASN A 18 -17.55 -36.59 12.21
N ASN A 19 -18.58 -36.05 12.88
CA ASN A 19 -19.02 -34.68 12.65
C ASN A 19 -17.96 -33.65 13.05
N LEU A 20 -17.31 -33.86 14.18
CA LEU A 20 -16.24 -32.97 14.64
C LEU A 20 -15.01 -33.03 13.73
N GLU A 21 -14.63 -34.21 13.26
CA GLU A 21 -13.55 -34.38 12.31
C GLU A 21 -13.84 -33.67 10.98
N GLN A 22 -15.07 -33.79 10.51
CA GLN A 22 -15.50 -33.10 9.29
C GLN A 22 -15.45 -31.58 9.47
N LYS A 23 -15.95 -31.07 10.57
CA LYS A 23 -15.89 -29.62 10.88
C LYS A 23 -14.47 -29.14 11.02
N ASN A 24 -13.63 -29.93 11.65
CA ASN A 24 -12.21 -29.61 11.79
C ASN A 24 -11.50 -29.52 10.44
N SER A 25 -11.78 -30.48 9.56
CA SER A 25 -11.26 -30.46 8.19
C SER A 25 -11.73 -29.22 7.41
N GLU A 26 -13.00 -28.90 7.50
CA GLU A 26 -13.56 -27.70 6.85
C GLU A 26 -12.94 -26.42 7.39
N LEU A 27 -12.74 -26.33 8.70
CA LEU A 27 -12.10 -25.17 9.34
C LEU A 27 -10.64 -25.04 8.94
N ASN A 28 -9.92 -26.17 8.84
CA ASN A 28 -8.54 -26.15 8.35
C ASN A 28 -8.46 -25.68 6.91
N ASP A 29 -9.36 -26.13 6.04
CA ASP A 29 -9.42 -25.67 4.66
C ASP A 29 -9.69 -24.16 4.57
N LYS A 30 -10.63 -23.66 5.36
CA LYS A 30 -10.92 -22.22 5.44
C LYS A 30 -9.72 -21.45 5.94
N LEU A 31 -9.03 -21.95 6.95
CA LEU A 31 -7.83 -21.32 7.50
C LEU A 31 -6.73 -21.23 6.43
N LEU A 32 -6.46 -22.32 5.73
CA LEU A 32 -5.46 -22.35 4.66
C LEU A 32 -5.79 -21.35 3.54
N ARG A 33 -7.06 -21.28 3.14
CA ARG A 33 -7.51 -20.31 2.14
C ARG A 33 -7.33 -18.88 2.63
N SER A 34 -7.71 -18.62 3.89
CA SER A 34 -7.53 -17.29 4.48
C SER A 34 -6.08 -16.87 4.57
N LEU A 35 -5.19 -17.79 4.93
CA LEU A 35 -3.75 -17.54 4.95
C LEU A 35 -3.21 -17.23 3.55
N ALA A 36 -3.67 -17.96 2.54
CA ALA A 36 -3.30 -17.69 1.15
C ALA A 36 -3.80 -16.32 0.68
N GLU A 37 -5.02 -15.94 1.04
CA GLU A 37 -5.58 -14.61 0.73
C GLU A 37 -4.80 -13.50 1.43
N ILE A 38 -4.44 -13.69 2.69
CA ILE A 38 -3.61 -12.73 3.45
C ILE A 38 -2.27 -12.52 2.76
N GLU A 39 -1.63 -13.60 2.33
CA GLU A 39 -0.35 -13.52 1.61
C GLU A 39 -0.49 -12.78 0.29
N ASN A 40 -1.56 -13.04 -0.46
CA ASN A 40 -1.84 -12.34 -1.71
C ASN A 40 -2.10 -10.85 -1.49
N ILE A 41 -2.89 -10.51 -0.47
CA ILE A 41 -3.18 -9.10 -0.12
C ILE A 41 -1.90 -8.40 0.31
N ARG A 42 -1.08 -9.04 1.11
CA ARG A 42 0.20 -8.48 1.58
C ARG A 42 1.13 -8.18 0.42
N ARG A 43 1.26 -9.11 -0.52
CA ARG A 43 2.07 -8.92 -1.72
C ARG A 43 1.54 -7.79 -2.59
N ARG A 44 0.23 -7.77 -2.84
CA ARG A 44 -0.41 -6.72 -3.64
C ARG A 44 -0.26 -5.34 -2.99
N SER A 45 -0.46 -5.26 -1.68
CA SER A 45 -0.30 -4.00 -0.95
C SER A 45 1.13 -3.49 -1.02
N LYS A 46 2.12 -4.37 -0.92
CA LYS A 46 3.53 -4.02 -1.05
C LYS A 46 3.83 -3.47 -2.45
N GLU A 47 3.32 -4.14 -3.49
CA GLU A 47 3.49 -3.71 -4.88
C GLU A 47 2.83 -2.35 -5.13
N GLU A 48 1.63 -2.14 -4.60
CA GLU A 48 0.91 -0.87 -4.71
C GLU A 48 1.63 0.27 -3.99
N ILE A 49 2.15 0.02 -2.81
CA ILE A 49 2.93 1.01 -2.05
C ILE A 49 4.19 1.40 -2.82
N GLU A 50 4.93 0.42 -3.35
CA GLU A 50 6.13 0.67 -4.14
C GLU A 50 5.80 1.47 -5.41
N LYS A 51 4.75 1.11 -6.10
CA LYS A 51 4.28 1.80 -7.30
C LYS A 51 3.87 3.24 -7.01
N ASN A 52 3.08 3.44 -5.96
CA ASN A 52 2.61 4.76 -5.55
C ASN A 52 3.77 5.64 -5.10
N SER A 53 4.75 5.08 -4.38
CA SER A 53 5.94 5.82 -3.96
C SER A 53 6.77 6.27 -5.15
N LYS A 54 7.00 5.39 -6.12
CA LYS A 54 7.71 5.74 -7.36
C LYS A 54 6.98 6.81 -8.14
N PHE A 55 5.66 6.70 -8.23
CA PHE A 55 4.84 7.66 -8.95
C PHE A 55 4.89 9.05 -8.29
N ALA A 56 4.78 9.09 -6.97
CA ALA A 56 4.87 10.33 -6.19
C ALA A 56 6.24 11.00 -6.33
N ILE A 57 7.32 10.20 -6.28
CA ILE A 57 8.69 10.70 -6.46
C ILE A 57 8.88 11.24 -7.88
N THR A 58 8.38 10.54 -8.89
CA THR A 58 8.48 10.98 -10.28
C THR A 58 7.72 12.28 -10.50
N ASN A 59 6.50 12.41 -9.97
CA ASN A 59 5.72 13.64 -10.07
C ASN A 59 6.42 14.80 -9.37
N PHE A 60 6.94 14.56 -8.18
CA PHE A 60 7.69 15.58 -7.42
C PHE A 60 8.92 16.03 -8.20
N ALA A 61 9.69 15.10 -8.77
CA ALA A 61 10.86 15.42 -9.56
C ALA A 61 10.50 16.22 -10.81
N ASN A 62 9.42 15.86 -11.51
CA ASN A 62 8.96 16.59 -12.68
C ASN A 62 8.52 18.01 -12.31
N ASP A 63 7.78 18.17 -11.22
CA ASP A 63 7.36 19.49 -10.76
C ASP A 63 8.56 20.34 -10.36
N LEU A 64 9.55 19.74 -9.72
CA LEU A 64 10.77 20.44 -9.34
C LEU A 64 11.56 20.92 -10.59
N VAL A 65 11.66 20.08 -11.61
CA VAL A 65 12.31 20.45 -12.88
C VAL A 65 11.60 21.65 -13.51
N VAL A 66 10.28 21.65 -13.55
CA VAL A 66 9.49 22.76 -14.09
C VAL A 66 9.77 24.05 -13.31
N VAL A 67 9.81 23.97 -11.99
CA VAL A 67 10.12 25.14 -11.14
C VAL A 67 11.54 25.65 -11.44
N VAL A 68 12.52 24.77 -11.55
CA VAL A 68 13.90 25.12 -11.86
C VAL A 68 14.01 25.75 -13.25
N GLU A 69 13.32 25.21 -14.24
CA GLU A 69 13.28 25.76 -15.59
C GLU A 69 12.68 27.17 -15.62
N ASN A 70 11.54 27.38 -14.93
CA ASN A 70 10.89 28.67 -14.83
C ASN A 70 11.80 29.69 -14.14
N PHE A 71 12.48 29.27 -13.09
CA PHE A 71 13.45 30.09 -12.39
C PHE A 71 14.62 30.49 -13.28
N PHE A 72 15.12 29.56 -14.06
CA PHE A 72 16.22 29.76 -14.99
C PHE A 72 15.82 30.75 -16.10
N LEU A 73 14.61 30.60 -16.66
CA LEU A 73 14.07 31.49 -17.68
C LEU A 73 13.87 32.90 -17.12
N ALA A 74 13.32 33.01 -15.92
CA ALA A 74 13.16 34.32 -15.26
C ALA A 74 14.50 35.00 -15.04
N SER A 75 15.50 34.26 -14.61
CA SER A 75 16.86 34.79 -14.41
C SER A 75 17.53 35.23 -15.71
N ALA A 76 17.34 34.44 -16.78
CA ALA A 76 17.90 34.74 -18.12
C ALA A 76 17.25 35.97 -18.74
N ASN A 77 15.95 36.22 -18.48
CA ASN A 77 15.20 37.36 -19.01
C ASN A 77 15.19 38.58 -18.09
N ALA A 78 15.76 38.45 -16.90
CA ALA A 78 15.85 39.59 -15.97
C ALA A 78 16.78 40.67 -16.56
N PRO A 79 16.44 41.94 -16.48
CA PRO A 79 17.34 43.02 -16.88
C PRO A 79 18.66 42.97 -16.10
N THR A 80 19.76 43.30 -16.76
CA THR A 80 21.05 43.37 -16.08
C THR A 80 21.03 44.51 -15.06
N PRO A 81 21.83 44.44 -13.97
CA PRO A 81 21.88 45.53 -12.98
C PRO A 81 22.18 46.91 -13.56
N GLU A 82 22.89 46.96 -14.68
CA GLU A 82 23.21 48.19 -15.39
C GLU A 82 21.99 48.86 -16.03
N ASN A 83 20.94 48.07 -16.36
CA ASN A 83 19.72 48.54 -16.97
C ASN A 83 18.59 48.76 -15.95
N ILE A 84 18.86 48.54 -14.67
CA ILE A 84 17.86 48.67 -13.61
C ILE A 84 17.94 50.04 -12.99
N ASP A 85 17.00 50.91 -13.40
CA ASP A 85 16.81 52.22 -12.74
C ASP A 85 15.89 52.09 -11.53
N ASN A 86 15.33 50.92 -11.28
CA ASN A 86 14.33 50.71 -10.25
C ASN A 86 14.97 49.92 -9.08
N LEU A 87 15.06 50.55 -7.93
CA LEU A 87 15.59 49.97 -6.70
C LEU A 87 14.80 48.73 -6.27
N SER A 88 13.50 48.72 -6.46
CA SER A 88 12.64 47.56 -6.13
C SER A 88 13.00 46.31 -6.94
N PHE A 89 13.28 46.49 -8.22
CA PHE A 89 13.67 45.39 -9.10
C PHE A 89 15.05 44.87 -8.73
N LYS A 90 15.98 45.79 -8.44
CA LYS A 90 17.31 45.39 -7.96
C LYS A 90 17.26 44.60 -6.68
N THR A 91 16.43 45.01 -5.74
CA THR A 91 16.20 44.28 -4.49
C THR A 91 15.63 42.88 -4.76
N PHE A 92 14.69 42.78 -5.70
CA PHE A 92 14.12 41.49 -6.11
C PHE A 92 15.19 40.53 -6.66
N VAL A 93 16.06 41.01 -7.52
CA VAL A 93 17.17 40.22 -8.11
C VAL A 93 18.17 39.83 -7.04
N GLU A 94 18.49 40.67 -6.11
CA GLU A 94 19.41 40.40 -5.01
C GLU A 94 18.83 39.36 -4.02
N ALA A 95 17.51 39.33 -3.86
CA ALA A 95 16.82 38.38 -3.01
C ALA A 95 16.79 36.94 -3.62
N MET A 96 17.03 36.81 -4.89
CA MET A 96 17.08 35.53 -5.57
C MET A 96 18.43 34.86 -5.34
#